data_354d0197658c59d290bc574d031e8b4c
#
_entry.id   354d0197658c59d290bc574d031e8b4c
#
_cell.length_a   1.000
_cell.length_b   1.000
_cell.length_c   1.000
_cell.angle_alpha   90.00
_cell.angle_beta   90.00
_cell.angle_gamma   90.00
#
_symmetry.space_group_name_H-M   'P 1'
#
loop_
_entity.id
_entity.type
_entity.pdbx_description
1 polymer ?
#
loop_
_entity_poly.entity_id
_entity_poly.type
_entity_poly.pdbx_seq_one_letter_code
_entity_poly.pdbx_strand_id
1 'polypeptide(L)'
;DLSYVKSTLNLIKSHLVDNQVLILESTTYPGTTEEEIVPIIQEQGFKIGENFYVGYSPEREDPGNNNYTTKTIPKVVSGHTSNCLKLVQSIYDMIIDQTVPVSSTQVAEMTKILENIHRAVNIGLVNELKMVAHKMNIDINEVIKAASAKPFGFTPYYPGPGLGGHL
;
A
#
# COMPACT_ATOMS: atom_id res chain seq x y z
N ASP A 1 -7.21 -8.79 -9.33
CA ASP A 1 -7.61 -8.53 -10.73
C ASP A 1 -6.96 -7.23 -11.21
N LEU A 2 -6.09 -7.34 -12.23
CA LEU A 2 -5.38 -6.19 -12.83
C LEU A 2 -6.07 -5.63 -14.08
N SER A 3 -7.28 -6.08 -14.41
CA SER A 3 -7.97 -5.68 -15.64
C SER A 3 -8.15 -4.16 -15.77
N TYR A 4 -8.43 -3.48 -14.64
CA TYR A 4 -8.57 -2.02 -14.61
C TYR A 4 -7.25 -1.29 -14.84
N VAL A 5 -6.16 -1.75 -14.25
CA VAL A 5 -4.81 -1.20 -14.47
C VAL A 5 -4.42 -1.35 -15.93
N LYS A 6 -4.58 -2.56 -16.49
CA LYS A 6 -4.27 -2.87 -17.89
C LYS A 6 -5.14 -2.07 -18.88
N SER A 7 -6.42 -1.94 -18.57
CA SER A 7 -7.33 -1.12 -19.36
C SER A 7 -6.92 0.35 -19.39
N THR A 8 -6.59 0.90 -18.21
CA THR A 8 -6.12 2.29 -18.10
C THR A 8 -4.82 2.50 -18.87
N LEU A 9 -3.83 1.61 -18.71
CA LEU A 9 -2.57 1.66 -19.46
C LEU A 9 -2.81 1.64 -20.96
N ASN A 10 -3.71 0.76 -21.45
CA ASN A 10 -4.05 0.70 -22.87
C ASN A 10 -4.73 1.97 -23.40
N LEU A 11 -5.53 2.65 -22.58
CA LEU A 11 -6.14 3.93 -22.95
C LEU A 11 -5.13 5.06 -23.04
N ILE A 12 -4.18 5.14 -22.12
CA ILE A 12 -3.23 6.27 -22.03
C ILE A 12 -1.99 6.10 -22.91
N LYS A 13 -1.60 4.87 -23.27
CA LYS A 13 -0.31 4.60 -23.95
C LYS A 13 -0.05 5.41 -25.20
N SER A 14 -1.10 5.73 -26.00
CA SER A 14 -0.99 6.55 -27.21
C SER A 14 -0.90 8.07 -26.94
N HIS A 15 -1.08 8.47 -25.69
CA HIS A 15 -1.02 9.88 -25.25
C HIS A 15 0.20 10.19 -24.40
N LEU A 16 1.09 9.23 -24.22
CA LEU A 16 2.32 9.41 -23.47
C LEU A 16 3.28 10.32 -24.24
N VAL A 17 3.97 11.20 -23.52
CA VAL A 17 4.93 12.15 -24.09
C VAL A 17 6.23 12.16 -23.28
N ASP A 18 7.30 12.70 -23.86
CA ASP A 18 8.60 12.84 -23.18
C ASP A 18 8.47 13.64 -21.87
N ASN A 19 9.30 13.28 -20.91
CA ASN A 19 9.38 13.89 -19.58
C ASN A 19 8.11 13.72 -18.70
N GLN A 20 7.28 12.73 -18.99
CA GLN A 20 6.19 12.36 -18.10
C GLN A 20 6.64 11.44 -16.97
N VAL A 21 5.84 11.48 -15.90
CA VAL A 21 5.91 10.55 -14.77
C VAL A 21 4.62 9.75 -14.71
N LEU A 22 4.73 8.44 -14.61
CA LEU A 22 3.64 7.52 -14.35
C LEU A 22 3.87 6.86 -12.99
N ILE A 23 2.93 7.03 -12.07
CA ILE A 23 3.00 6.43 -10.73
C ILE A 23 1.80 5.53 -10.54
N LEU A 24 2.05 4.25 -10.23
CA LEU A 24 1.00 3.33 -9.82
C LEU A 24 0.78 3.48 -8.31
N GLU A 25 -0.48 3.69 -7.90
CA GLU A 25 -0.86 3.80 -6.48
C GLU A 25 -1.78 2.66 -6.01
N SER A 26 -2.36 1.91 -6.96
CA SER A 26 -3.23 0.79 -6.65
C SER A 26 -2.51 -0.33 -5.90
N THR A 27 -3.22 -0.99 -4.97
CA THR A 27 -2.71 -2.20 -4.31
C THR A 27 -2.59 -3.33 -5.31
N THR A 28 -1.36 -3.82 -5.52
CA THR A 28 -1.02 -4.85 -6.50
C THR A 28 -0.01 -5.84 -5.90
N TYR A 29 0.28 -6.93 -6.62
CA TYR A 29 1.31 -7.87 -6.18
C TYR A 29 2.73 -7.31 -6.43
N PRO A 30 3.74 -7.71 -5.62
CA PRO A 30 5.12 -7.27 -5.80
C PRO A 30 5.68 -7.73 -7.16
N GLY A 31 6.06 -6.75 -8.00
CA GLY A 31 6.50 -6.97 -9.37
C GLY A 31 5.56 -6.38 -10.42
N THR A 32 4.34 -5.98 -10.05
CA THR A 32 3.35 -5.43 -11.01
C THR A 32 3.90 -4.26 -11.81
N THR A 33 4.61 -3.33 -11.19
CA THR A 33 5.19 -2.18 -11.91
C THR A 33 6.19 -2.63 -12.97
N GLU A 34 7.05 -3.58 -12.63
CA GLU A 34 8.09 -4.10 -13.52
C GLU A 34 7.52 -4.98 -14.64
N GLU A 35 6.51 -5.79 -14.34
CA GLU A 35 5.97 -6.78 -15.26
C GLU A 35 4.89 -6.22 -16.19
N GLU A 36 4.11 -5.25 -15.72
CA GLU A 36 2.93 -4.77 -16.42
C GLU A 36 3.09 -3.34 -16.97
N ILE A 37 3.81 -2.45 -16.27
CA ILE A 37 3.93 -1.04 -16.67
C ILE A 37 5.19 -0.80 -17.49
N VAL A 38 6.34 -1.21 -16.98
CA VAL A 38 7.64 -0.97 -17.62
C VAL A 38 7.66 -1.45 -19.07
N PRO A 39 7.20 -2.67 -19.42
CA PRO A 39 7.21 -3.14 -20.81
C PRO A 39 6.37 -2.26 -21.73
N ILE A 40 5.18 -1.84 -21.28
CA ILE A 40 4.28 -1.00 -22.10
C ILE A 40 4.95 0.35 -22.42
N ILE A 41 5.62 0.97 -21.43
CA ILE A 41 6.32 2.24 -21.62
C ILE A 41 7.50 2.08 -22.60
N GLN A 42 8.25 1.00 -22.46
CA GLN A 42 9.38 0.68 -23.36
C GLN A 42 8.94 0.38 -24.79
N GLU A 43 7.80 -0.31 -24.97
CA GLU A 43 7.17 -0.57 -26.28
C GLU A 43 6.78 0.72 -27.02
N GLN A 44 6.46 1.80 -26.30
CA GLN A 44 6.22 3.12 -26.89
C GLN A 44 7.51 3.87 -27.26
N GLY A 45 8.70 3.27 -27.05
CA GLY A 45 9.99 3.83 -27.40
C GLY A 45 10.63 4.71 -26.33
N PHE A 46 10.04 4.82 -25.14
CA PHE A 46 10.58 5.61 -24.05
C PHE A 46 11.73 4.89 -23.34
N LYS A 47 12.69 5.67 -22.88
CA LYS A 47 13.81 5.25 -22.03
C LYS A 47 13.54 5.66 -20.59
N ILE A 48 13.16 4.67 -19.77
CA ILE A 48 12.78 4.94 -18.38
C ILE A 48 14.01 5.39 -17.56
N GLY A 49 13.86 6.52 -16.87
CA GLY A 49 14.92 7.19 -16.11
C GLY A 49 15.73 8.22 -16.93
N GLU A 50 15.43 8.37 -18.25
CA GLU A 50 16.00 9.39 -19.14
C GLU A 50 14.94 10.37 -19.63
N ASN A 51 13.98 9.90 -20.42
CA ASN A 51 12.92 10.71 -20.99
C ASN A 51 11.50 10.30 -20.55
N PHE A 52 11.38 9.29 -19.72
CA PHE A 52 10.13 8.89 -19.07
C PHE A 52 10.42 8.33 -17.67
N TYR A 53 9.50 8.49 -16.73
CA TYR A 53 9.75 8.08 -15.35
C TYR A 53 8.60 7.22 -14.83
N VAL A 54 8.93 6.12 -14.17
CA VAL A 54 7.97 5.16 -13.63
C VAL A 54 8.23 4.94 -12.14
N GLY A 55 7.18 5.01 -11.34
CA GLY A 55 7.25 4.75 -9.92
C GLY A 55 6.03 4.02 -9.38
N TYR A 56 6.15 3.64 -8.12
CA TYR A 56 5.06 3.08 -7.34
C TYR A 56 5.01 3.72 -5.96
N SER A 57 3.81 4.05 -5.49
CA SER A 57 3.58 4.59 -4.16
C SER A 57 2.24 4.09 -3.63
N PRO A 58 2.20 3.21 -2.62
CA PRO A 58 0.95 2.65 -2.12
C PRO A 58 0.06 3.71 -1.49
N GLU A 59 -1.24 3.63 -1.75
CA GLU A 59 -2.22 4.43 -1.03
C GLU A 59 -2.42 3.87 0.39
N ARG A 60 -2.35 4.74 1.39
CA ARG A 60 -2.38 4.39 2.81
C ARG A 60 -3.43 5.19 3.59
N GLU A 61 -4.35 5.85 2.93
CA GLU A 61 -5.42 6.60 3.56
C GLU A 61 -6.33 5.67 4.38
N ASP A 62 -6.76 6.15 5.54
CA ASP A 62 -7.71 5.47 6.42
C ASP A 62 -9.00 6.30 6.47
N PRO A 63 -9.99 6.01 5.61
CA PRO A 63 -11.22 6.77 5.53
C PRO A 63 -11.96 6.83 6.87
N GLY A 64 -12.26 8.05 7.30
CA GLY A 64 -12.91 8.29 8.59
C GLY A 64 -11.98 8.45 9.78
N ASN A 65 -10.67 8.37 9.59
CA ASN A 65 -9.69 8.68 10.62
C ASN A 65 -9.55 10.20 10.77
N ASN A 66 -9.87 10.72 11.96
CA ASN A 66 -9.79 12.16 12.24
C ASN A 66 -8.39 12.62 12.69
N ASN A 67 -7.47 11.70 12.99
CA ASN A 67 -6.14 12.02 13.51
C ASN A 67 -5.09 12.12 12.39
N TYR A 68 -5.37 11.53 11.23
CA TYR A 68 -4.45 11.48 10.11
C TYR A 68 -5.16 11.92 8.83
N THR A 69 -4.42 12.59 7.97
CA THR A 69 -4.85 13.02 6.65
C THR A 69 -3.86 12.49 5.62
N THR A 70 -4.24 12.49 4.35
CA THR A 70 -3.34 12.12 3.25
C THR A 70 -1.99 12.85 3.35
N LYS A 71 -1.99 14.11 3.80
CA LYS A 71 -0.78 14.92 3.96
C LYS A 71 0.12 14.45 5.11
N THR A 72 -0.46 14.05 6.24
CA THR A 72 0.29 13.72 7.48
C THR A 72 0.69 12.25 7.59
N ILE A 73 0.10 11.36 6.77
CA ILE A 73 0.51 9.95 6.71
C ILE A 73 1.83 9.85 5.94
N PRO A 74 2.93 9.31 6.54
CA PRO A 74 4.17 9.11 5.80
C PRO A 74 3.93 8.28 4.54
N LYS A 75 4.35 8.78 3.37
CA LYS A 75 4.10 8.13 2.08
C LYS A 75 5.33 7.36 1.60
N VAL A 76 5.18 6.04 1.42
CA VAL A 76 6.23 5.21 0.81
C VAL A 76 6.33 5.56 -0.67
N VAL A 77 7.54 5.82 -1.15
CA VAL A 77 7.80 6.18 -2.54
C VAL A 77 8.91 5.33 -3.14
N SER A 78 8.77 4.96 -4.40
CA SER A 78 9.74 4.16 -5.12
C SER A 78 9.81 4.53 -6.60
N GLY A 79 10.85 4.09 -7.27
CA GLY A 79 11.03 4.30 -8.70
C GLY A 79 11.72 3.10 -9.36
N HIS A 80 11.40 2.87 -10.64
CA HIS A 80 12.07 1.83 -11.45
C HIS A 80 13.58 2.03 -11.52
N THR A 81 14.03 3.29 -11.60
CA THR A 81 15.45 3.66 -11.55
C THR A 81 15.70 4.68 -10.43
N SER A 82 16.97 4.95 -10.13
CA SER A 82 17.32 5.99 -9.16
C SER A 82 16.84 7.38 -9.58
N ASN A 83 16.80 7.67 -10.88
CA ASN A 83 16.28 8.93 -11.40
C ASN A 83 14.75 9.01 -11.25
N CYS A 84 14.06 7.88 -11.50
CA CYS A 84 12.62 7.75 -11.24
C CYS A 84 12.30 8.01 -9.77
N LEU A 85 13.02 7.35 -8.85
CA LEU A 85 12.81 7.53 -7.41
C LEU A 85 12.99 8.99 -7.00
N LYS A 86 14.07 9.67 -7.44
CA LYS A 86 14.31 11.07 -7.12
C LYS A 86 13.17 11.98 -7.57
N LEU A 87 12.65 11.74 -8.78
CA LEU A 87 11.57 12.56 -9.32
C LEU A 87 10.26 12.29 -8.60
N VAL A 88 9.91 11.01 -8.39
CA VAL A 88 8.70 10.61 -7.63
C VAL A 88 8.74 11.18 -6.22
N GLN A 89 9.88 11.07 -5.53
CA GLN A 89 10.05 11.65 -4.20
C GLN A 89 9.86 13.16 -4.22
N SER A 90 10.47 13.89 -5.18
CA SER A 90 10.33 15.34 -5.29
C SER A 90 8.88 15.79 -5.47
N ILE A 91 8.08 15.02 -6.21
CA ILE A 91 6.65 15.30 -6.43
C ILE A 91 5.89 15.16 -5.11
N TYR A 92 6.09 14.07 -4.38
CA TYR A 92 5.39 13.84 -3.12
C TYR A 92 5.87 14.76 -1.99
N ASP A 93 7.15 15.13 -1.94
CA ASP A 93 7.68 16.09 -0.95
C ASP A 93 7.02 17.47 -1.04
N MET A 94 6.38 17.81 -2.18
CA MET A 94 5.62 19.07 -2.30
C MET A 94 4.24 19.01 -1.60
N ILE A 95 3.68 17.83 -1.35
CA ILE A 95 2.30 17.66 -0.88
C ILE A 95 2.18 16.83 0.39
N ILE A 96 3.18 16.02 0.72
CA ILE A 96 3.22 15.11 1.87
C ILE A 96 4.27 15.60 2.86
N ASP A 97 3.95 15.58 4.15
CA ASP A 97 4.87 16.06 5.20
C ASP A 97 6.12 15.18 5.35
N GLN A 98 6.01 13.88 5.04
CA GLN A 98 7.12 12.94 5.12
C GLN A 98 7.02 11.87 4.03
N THR A 99 8.04 11.75 3.19
CA THR A 99 8.21 10.60 2.29
C THR A 99 9.17 9.57 2.85
N VAL A 100 8.96 8.31 2.50
CA VAL A 100 9.79 7.16 2.89
C VAL A 100 10.28 6.47 1.61
N PRO A 101 11.44 6.89 1.07
CA PRO A 101 11.99 6.26 -0.13
C PRO A 101 12.45 4.84 0.17
N VAL A 102 12.15 3.91 -0.75
CA VAL A 102 12.57 2.51 -0.66
C VAL A 102 13.34 2.11 -1.93
N SER A 103 14.08 1.01 -1.84
CA SER A 103 15.09 0.61 -2.84
C SER A 103 14.52 0.14 -4.18
N SER A 104 13.25 -0.27 -4.24
CA SER A 104 12.60 -0.74 -5.48
C SER A 104 11.08 -0.62 -5.41
N THR A 105 10.44 -0.66 -6.57
CA THR A 105 8.97 -0.73 -6.70
C THR A 105 8.41 -1.97 -6.00
N GLN A 106 9.07 -3.11 -6.13
CA GLN A 106 8.70 -4.36 -5.47
C GLN A 106 8.68 -4.27 -3.94
N VAL A 107 9.65 -3.56 -3.34
CA VAL A 107 9.67 -3.30 -1.89
C VAL A 107 8.47 -2.46 -1.47
N ALA A 108 8.15 -1.41 -2.23
CA ALA A 108 7.00 -0.57 -1.95
C ALA A 108 5.67 -1.33 -2.09
N GLU A 109 5.52 -2.15 -3.15
CA GLU A 109 4.36 -3.03 -3.37
C GLU A 109 4.21 -4.04 -2.23
N MET A 110 5.31 -4.70 -1.83
CA MET A 110 5.31 -5.66 -0.72
C MET A 110 4.97 -5.01 0.62
N THR A 111 5.37 -3.75 0.84
CA THR A 111 5.04 -3.02 2.06
C THR A 111 3.51 -2.96 2.25
N LYS A 112 2.77 -2.60 1.21
CA LYS A 112 1.31 -2.55 1.27
C LYS A 112 0.68 -3.92 1.53
N ILE A 113 1.20 -4.95 0.88
CA ILE A 113 0.73 -6.33 1.07
C ILE A 113 0.99 -6.78 2.51
N LEU A 114 2.16 -6.49 3.07
CA LEU A 114 2.50 -6.84 4.46
C LEU A 114 1.55 -6.16 5.46
N GLU A 115 1.26 -4.87 5.28
CA GLU A 115 0.31 -4.13 6.14
C GLU A 115 -1.09 -4.77 6.11
N ASN A 116 -1.57 -5.14 4.92
CA ASN A 116 -2.87 -5.76 4.74
C ASN A 116 -2.91 -7.19 5.34
N ILE A 117 -1.88 -8.01 5.11
CA ILE A 117 -1.77 -9.36 5.67
C ILE A 117 -1.70 -9.29 7.19
N HIS A 118 -0.88 -8.40 7.76
CA HIS A 118 -0.77 -8.22 9.21
C HIS A 118 -2.13 -7.94 9.84
N ARG A 119 -2.89 -7.01 9.28
CA ARG A 119 -4.26 -6.71 9.75
C ARG A 119 -5.19 -7.92 9.60
N ALA A 120 -5.24 -8.54 8.44
CA ALA A 120 -6.14 -9.65 8.15
C ALA A 120 -5.89 -10.86 9.06
N VAL A 121 -4.62 -11.23 9.26
CA VAL A 121 -4.24 -12.36 10.13
C VAL A 121 -4.61 -12.09 11.58
N ASN A 122 -4.34 -10.90 12.10
CA ASN A 122 -4.63 -10.56 13.48
C ASN A 122 -6.15 -10.45 13.75
N ILE A 123 -6.93 -9.91 12.82
CA ILE A 123 -8.39 -9.89 12.92
C ILE A 123 -8.96 -11.30 12.81
N GLY A 124 -8.45 -12.13 11.89
CA GLY A 124 -8.81 -13.54 11.81
C GLY A 124 -8.57 -14.28 13.12
N LEU A 125 -7.38 -14.09 13.71
CA LEU A 125 -7.01 -14.67 15.01
C LEU A 125 -8.01 -14.32 16.12
N VAL A 126 -8.33 -13.02 16.28
CA VAL A 126 -9.26 -12.62 17.36
C VAL A 126 -10.70 -13.07 17.09
N ASN A 127 -11.12 -13.20 15.82
CA ASN A 127 -12.40 -13.79 15.45
C ASN A 127 -12.48 -15.28 15.85
N GLU A 128 -11.45 -16.07 15.57
CA GLU A 128 -11.37 -17.47 16.00
C GLU A 128 -11.37 -17.58 17.54
N LEU A 129 -10.56 -16.77 18.22
CA LEU A 129 -10.51 -16.75 19.68
C LEU A 129 -11.85 -16.32 20.30
N LYS A 130 -12.62 -15.42 19.64
CA LYS A 130 -13.98 -15.09 20.08
C LYS A 130 -14.89 -16.31 20.10
N MET A 131 -14.81 -17.17 19.08
CA MET A 131 -15.63 -18.39 19.06
C MET A 131 -15.24 -19.37 20.18
N VAL A 132 -13.95 -19.52 20.46
CA VAL A 132 -13.44 -20.33 21.57
C VAL A 132 -13.88 -19.75 22.91
N ALA A 133 -13.66 -18.45 23.15
CA ALA A 133 -14.03 -17.75 24.38
C ALA A 133 -15.55 -17.86 24.64
N HIS A 134 -16.38 -17.70 23.61
CA HIS A 134 -17.84 -17.85 23.72
C HIS A 134 -18.24 -19.24 24.24
N LYS A 135 -17.63 -20.34 23.74
CA LYS A 135 -17.87 -21.70 24.23
C LYS A 135 -17.44 -21.90 25.68
N MET A 136 -16.52 -21.08 26.17
CA MET A 136 -16.01 -21.11 27.56
C MET A 136 -16.76 -20.12 28.47
N ASN A 137 -17.78 -19.41 27.98
CA ASN A 137 -18.47 -18.31 28.67
C ASN A 137 -17.52 -17.18 29.11
N ILE A 138 -16.54 -16.85 28.27
CA ILE A 138 -15.59 -15.75 28.48
C ILE A 138 -15.90 -14.60 27.51
N ASP A 139 -15.92 -13.37 28.00
CA ASP A 139 -16.01 -12.18 27.13
C ASP A 139 -14.64 -11.86 26.53
N ILE A 140 -14.51 -12.07 25.22
CA ILE A 140 -13.27 -11.79 24.49
C ILE A 140 -12.88 -10.30 24.55
N ASN A 141 -13.83 -9.37 24.63
CA ASN A 141 -13.52 -7.94 24.69
C ASN A 141 -12.87 -7.59 26.04
N GLU A 142 -13.32 -8.20 27.13
CA GLU A 142 -12.69 -8.06 28.44
C GLU A 142 -11.26 -8.62 28.42
N VAL A 143 -11.05 -9.78 27.79
CA VAL A 143 -9.72 -10.39 27.63
C VAL A 143 -8.79 -9.46 26.85
N ILE A 144 -9.23 -8.93 25.69
CA ILE A 144 -8.43 -8.00 24.89
C ILE A 144 -8.10 -6.74 25.67
N LYS A 145 -9.07 -6.17 26.40
CA LYS A 145 -8.86 -4.99 27.24
C LYS A 145 -7.83 -5.26 28.35
N ALA A 146 -7.91 -6.39 29.00
CA ALA A 146 -6.93 -6.79 30.02
C ALA A 146 -5.54 -7.01 29.44
N ALA A 147 -5.44 -7.68 28.28
CA ALA A 147 -4.18 -7.89 27.57
C ALA A 147 -3.52 -6.58 27.13
N SER A 148 -4.34 -5.57 26.75
CA SER A 148 -3.88 -4.24 26.33
C SER A 148 -3.26 -3.43 27.48
N ALA A 149 -3.45 -3.83 28.75
CA ALA A 149 -2.78 -3.20 29.89
C ALA A 149 -1.28 -3.50 29.91
N LYS A 150 -0.81 -4.51 29.18
CA LYS A 150 0.61 -4.80 29.03
C LYS A 150 1.26 -3.77 28.08
N PRO A 151 2.30 -3.03 28.49
CA PRO A 151 2.83 -1.92 27.70
C PRO A 151 3.71 -2.34 26.51
N PHE A 152 3.94 -3.63 26.30
CA PHE A 152 4.77 -4.18 25.20
C PHE A 152 4.29 -5.57 24.77
N GLY A 153 4.60 -5.94 23.52
CA GLY A 153 4.39 -7.30 22.99
C GLY A 153 2.93 -7.70 22.78
N PHE A 154 1.99 -6.73 22.77
CA PHE A 154 0.59 -6.95 22.42
C PHE A 154 0.02 -5.71 21.72
N THR A 155 -0.56 -5.92 20.56
CA THR A 155 -1.33 -4.90 19.83
C THR A 155 -2.78 -5.36 19.78
N PRO A 156 -3.74 -4.57 20.31
CA PRO A 156 -5.13 -4.99 20.36
C PRO A 156 -5.77 -4.97 18.97
N TYR A 157 -6.40 -6.07 18.61
CA TYR A 157 -7.34 -6.19 17.52
C TYR A 157 -8.67 -6.67 18.09
N TYR A 158 -9.78 -6.17 17.52
CA TYR A 158 -11.11 -6.48 18.00
C TYR A 158 -11.85 -7.33 16.97
N PRO A 159 -12.68 -8.30 17.44
CA PRO A 159 -13.51 -9.11 16.54
C PRO A 159 -14.47 -8.26 15.72
N GLY A 160 -14.63 -8.59 14.44
CA GLY A 160 -15.53 -7.90 13.53
C GLY A 160 -16.03 -8.83 12.42
N PRO A 161 -16.93 -8.35 11.55
CA PRO A 161 -17.40 -9.13 10.41
C PRO A 161 -16.29 -9.31 9.37
N GLY A 162 -16.22 -10.51 8.80
CA GLY A 162 -15.26 -10.85 7.73
C GLY A 162 -13.81 -10.78 8.18
N LEU A 163 -12.91 -10.38 7.27
CA LEU A 163 -11.49 -10.18 7.56
C LEU A 163 -11.21 -8.87 8.30
N GLY A 164 -12.23 -8.03 8.44
CA GLY A 164 -12.16 -6.74 9.11
C GLY A 164 -11.31 -5.72 8.36
N GLY A 165 -11.66 -4.45 8.56
CA GLY A 165 -11.03 -3.35 7.87
C GLY A 165 -11.56 -3.16 6.43
N HIS A 166 -11.37 -1.97 5.95
CA HIS A 166 -11.56 -1.61 4.55
C HIS A 166 -10.26 -1.91 3.79
N LEU A 167 -10.41 -2.45 2.62
CA LEU A 167 -9.33 -2.70 1.66
C LEU A 167 -9.47 -1.73 0.50
#